data_cca3ac452073c7912efc7980f55ea93e
#
_entry.id   cca3ac452073c7912efc7980f55ea93e
#
_cell.length_a   1.000
_cell.length_b   1.000
_cell.length_c   1.000
_cell.angle_alpha   90.00
_cell.angle_beta   90.00
_cell.angle_gamma   90.00
#
_symmetry.space_group_name_H-M   'P 1'
#
loop_
_entity.id
_entity.type
_entity.pdbx_description
1 polymer ?
#
loop_
_entity_poly.entity_id
_entity_poly.type
_entity_poly.pdbx_seq_one_letter_code
_entity_poly.pdbx_strand_id
1 'polypeptide(L)'
;MSGAEFGSFILGLIVVAIVVAIIVWLLHWLYLRSSKERAFVRTGLGGQKVVVDGGAFVLPIVHDVIPVNMNTLRLEVTRGRDKALITKDRMRVDVIAEFYVRVAAKPDAVAAAAQTLGLRTMEPEQLKELVEGKFIDALRTAAAEMTMEELHEKRGSYVKRVREAVAEDLTKNGLELESASLTQLDQTGMEY
;
A
#
# COMPACT_ATOMS: atom_id res chain seq x y z
N MET A 1 -13.66 -58.64 29.05
CA MET A 1 -13.41 -57.23 29.47
C MET A 1 -14.35 -56.93 30.60
N SER A 2 -13.80 -56.58 31.76
CA SER A 2 -14.64 -56.20 32.89
C SER A 2 -15.24 -54.80 32.62
N GLY A 3 -16.43 -54.51 33.21
CA GLY A 3 -17.09 -53.23 32.96
C GLY A 3 -16.22 -51.99 33.35
N ALA A 4 -15.24 -52.18 34.23
CA ALA A 4 -14.25 -51.18 34.62
C ALA A 4 -13.22 -50.89 33.51
N GLU A 5 -12.78 -51.94 32.78
CA GLU A 5 -11.85 -51.78 31.65
C GLU A 5 -12.53 -51.09 30.46
N PHE A 6 -13.81 -51.37 30.23
CA PHE A 6 -14.58 -50.69 29.19
C PHE A 6 -14.84 -49.18 29.53
N GLY A 7 -15.10 -48.90 30.82
CA GLY A 7 -15.24 -47.54 31.29
C GLY A 7 -13.97 -46.70 31.18
N SER A 8 -12.83 -47.28 31.55
CA SER A 8 -11.50 -46.62 31.40
C SER A 8 -11.10 -46.39 29.96
N PHE A 9 -11.45 -47.30 29.05
CA PHE A 9 -11.20 -47.17 27.61
C PHE A 9 -12.02 -46.02 27.04
N ILE A 10 -13.31 -45.91 27.37
CA ILE A 10 -14.18 -44.78 26.95
C ILE A 10 -13.64 -43.47 27.50
N LEU A 11 -13.29 -43.41 28.77
CA LEU A 11 -12.72 -42.21 29.39
C LEU A 11 -11.41 -41.79 28.68
N GLY A 12 -10.54 -42.71 28.35
CA GLY A 12 -9.32 -42.48 27.62
C GLY A 12 -9.61 -41.88 26.21
N LEU A 13 -10.62 -42.42 25.52
CA LEU A 13 -11.01 -41.94 24.20
C LEU A 13 -11.58 -40.51 24.25
N ILE A 14 -12.38 -40.19 25.29
CA ILE A 14 -12.92 -38.85 25.51
C ILE A 14 -11.77 -37.86 25.78
N VAL A 15 -10.79 -38.22 26.62
CA VAL A 15 -9.65 -37.37 26.92
C VAL A 15 -8.82 -37.09 25.64
N VAL A 16 -8.57 -38.11 24.84
CA VAL A 16 -7.86 -37.94 23.56
C VAL A 16 -8.65 -37.03 22.62
N ALA A 17 -9.97 -37.20 22.51
CA ALA A 17 -10.83 -36.33 21.69
C ALA A 17 -10.80 -34.87 22.14
N ILE A 18 -10.81 -34.61 23.46
CA ILE A 18 -10.70 -33.27 24.02
C ILE A 18 -9.34 -32.65 23.70
N VAL A 19 -8.23 -33.40 23.87
CA VAL A 19 -6.88 -32.93 23.57
C VAL A 19 -6.75 -32.57 22.09
N VAL A 20 -7.24 -33.42 21.17
CA VAL A 20 -7.25 -33.14 19.73
C VAL A 20 -8.08 -31.90 19.42
N ALA A 21 -9.26 -31.74 20.02
CA ALA A 21 -10.09 -30.55 19.84
C ALA A 21 -9.38 -29.26 20.28
N ILE A 22 -8.68 -29.30 21.41
CA ILE A 22 -7.88 -28.17 21.92
C ILE A 22 -6.73 -27.84 20.95
N ILE A 23 -6.03 -28.84 20.43
CA ILE A 23 -4.94 -28.66 19.47
C ILE A 23 -5.47 -28.03 18.18
N VAL A 24 -6.56 -28.55 17.63
CA VAL A 24 -7.19 -28.00 16.43
C VAL A 24 -7.65 -26.58 16.63
N TRP A 25 -8.27 -26.28 17.77
CA TRP A 25 -8.70 -24.94 18.13
C TRP A 25 -7.49 -23.98 18.25
N LEU A 26 -6.42 -24.41 18.90
CA LEU A 26 -5.19 -23.64 19.04
C LEU A 26 -4.53 -23.37 17.68
N LEU A 27 -4.43 -24.37 16.81
CA LEU A 27 -3.91 -24.22 15.46
C LEU A 27 -4.75 -23.26 14.61
N HIS A 28 -6.08 -23.32 14.75
CA HIS A 28 -6.98 -22.40 14.08
C HIS A 28 -6.79 -20.96 14.57
N TRP A 29 -6.62 -20.76 15.86
CA TRP A 29 -6.39 -19.44 16.47
C TRP A 29 -5.04 -18.83 16.08
N LEU A 30 -4.00 -19.64 15.92
CA LEU A 30 -2.66 -19.23 15.52
C LEU A 30 -2.50 -19.00 14.01
N TYR A 31 -3.48 -19.41 13.20
CA TYR A 31 -3.41 -19.30 11.75
C TYR A 31 -3.97 -17.98 11.27
N LEU A 32 -3.08 -17.03 10.87
CA LEU A 32 -3.44 -15.75 10.30
C LEU A 32 -3.54 -15.86 8.77
N ARG A 33 -4.67 -15.43 8.23
CA ARG A 33 -4.94 -15.40 6.78
C ARG A 33 -4.72 -14.01 6.23
N SER A 34 -4.03 -13.91 5.09
CA SER A 34 -4.07 -12.72 4.24
C SER A 34 -5.36 -12.70 3.40
N SER A 35 -5.75 -11.52 2.96
CA SER A 35 -6.81 -11.34 1.97
C SER A 35 -6.26 -10.55 0.78
N LYS A 36 -7.04 -10.46 -0.31
CA LYS A 36 -6.65 -9.64 -1.46
C LYS A 36 -6.48 -8.15 -1.11
N GLU A 37 -7.13 -7.71 -0.03
CA GLU A 37 -7.08 -6.34 0.45
C GLU A 37 -5.99 -6.10 1.48
N ARG A 38 -5.48 -7.17 2.12
CA ARG A 38 -4.51 -7.09 3.23
C ARG A 38 -3.47 -8.16 3.10
N ALA A 39 -2.24 -7.74 2.85
CA ALA A 39 -1.05 -8.55 3.05
C ALA A 39 -0.51 -8.32 4.46
N PHE A 40 0.41 -9.15 4.91
CA PHE A 40 1.13 -8.90 6.15
C PHE A 40 2.57 -9.40 6.08
N VAL A 41 3.40 -8.75 6.85
CA VAL A 41 4.80 -9.14 7.05
C VAL A 41 4.94 -9.63 8.48
N ARG A 42 5.31 -10.90 8.63
CA ARG A 42 5.63 -11.51 9.92
C ARG A 42 7.14 -11.41 10.14
N THR A 43 7.53 -10.87 11.28
CA THR A 43 8.92 -10.83 11.75
C THR A 43 9.06 -11.59 13.06
N GLY A 44 10.27 -11.99 13.42
CA GLY A 44 10.55 -12.71 14.66
C GLY A 44 11.27 -14.03 14.43
N LEU A 45 10.93 -15.05 15.21
CA LEU A 45 11.59 -16.36 15.14
C LEU A 45 11.45 -16.98 13.75
N GLY A 46 12.57 -17.30 13.09
CA GLY A 46 12.58 -17.82 11.72
C GLY A 46 12.70 -16.75 10.64
N GLY A 47 12.94 -15.48 11.03
CA GLY A 47 13.17 -14.37 10.08
C GLY A 47 11.90 -13.72 9.55
N GLN A 48 12.07 -12.85 8.58
CA GLN A 48 10.98 -12.13 7.93
C GLN A 48 10.28 -13.02 6.91
N LYS A 49 8.96 -13.11 7.00
CA LYS A 49 8.11 -13.78 6.02
C LYS A 49 7.00 -12.85 5.55
N VAL A 50 6.95 -12.61 4.24
CA VAL A 50 5.91 -11.82 3.59
C VAL A 50 4.81 -12.75 3.12
N VAL A 51 3.56 -12.43 3.46
CA VAL A 51 2.37 -13.19 3.06
C VAL A 51 1.46 -12.26 2.28
N VAL A 52 1.47 -12.42 0.96
CA VAL A 52 0.60 -11.69 0.03
C VAL A 52 -0.67 -12.49 -0.20
N ASP A 53 -0.53 -13.79 -0.48
CA ASP A 53 -1.64 -14.72 -0.66
C ASP A 53 -1.52 -15.90 0.31
N GLY A 54 -2.65 -16.37 0.85
CA GLY A 54 -2.71 -17.52 1.74
C GLY A 54 -2.68 -17.15 3.21
N GLY A 55 -1.83 -17.80 3.99
CA GLY A 55 -1.73 -17.56 5.44
C GLY A 55 -0.42 -18.07 6.02
N ALA A 56 -0.19 -17.70 7.28
CA ALA A 56 0.94 -18.19 8.04
C ALA A 56 0.56 -18.41 9.50
N PHE A 57 1.28 -19.33 10.14
CA PHE A 57 1.21 -19.48 11.58
C PHE A 57 1.94 -18.32 12.26
N VAL A 58 1.26 -17.68 13.19
CA VAL A 58 1.77 -16.57 13.96
C VAL A 58 1.68 -16.94 15.44
N LEU A 59 2.82 -16.95 16.11
CA LEU A 59 2.91 -17.13 17.56
C LEU A 59 3.04 -15.73 18.19
N PRO A 60 2.02 -15.22 18.88
CA PRO A 60 2.01 -13.82 19.36
C PRO A 60 3.18 -13.46 20.31
N ILE A 61 3.80 -14.47 20.94
CA ILE A 61 4.91 -14.25 21.88
C ILE A 61 6.25 -14.01 21.18
N VAL A 62 6.42 -14.55 19.96
CA VAL A 62 7.72 -14.57 19.25
C VAL A 62 7.66 -13.98 17.86
N HIS A 63 6.48 -13.61 17.40
CA HIS A 63 6.28 -13.00 16.08
C HIS A 63 5.53 -11.68 16.19
N ASP A 64 6.04 -10.67 15.51
CA ASP A 64 5.32 -9.43 15.20
C ASP A 64 4.73 -9.49 13.80
N VAL A 65 3.56 -8.88 13.64
CA VAL A 65 2.85 -8.82 12.35
C VAL A 65 2.56 -7.37 11.99
N ILE A 66 3.06 -6.95 10.84
CA ILE A 66 2.79 -5.64 10.27
C ILE A 66 1.80 -5.84 9.12
N PRO A 67 0.54 -5.44 9.27
CA PRO A 67 -0.42 -5.48 8.19
C PRO A 67 -0.11 -4.39 7.15
N VAL A 68 -0.35 -4.71 5.88
CA VAL A 68 -0.16 -3.81 4.74
C VAL A 68 -1.45 -3.78 3.94
N ASN A 69 -2.00 -2.59 3.72
CA ASN A 69 -3.18 -2.38 2.91
C ASN A 69 -2.81 -2.46 1.42
N MET A 70 -3.49 -3.33 0.68
CA MET A 70 -3.28 -3.55 -0.75
C MET A 70 -4.27 -2.80 -1.63
N ASN A 71 -5.23 -2.08 -1.03
CA ASN A 71 -6.22 -1.31 -1.77
C ASN A 71 -5.59 -0.12 -2.47
N THR A 72 -6.17 0.26 -3.61
CA THR A 72 -5.76 1.44 -4.36
C THR A 72 -6.23 2.70 -3.63
N LEU A 73 -5.31 3.62 -3.39
CA LEU A 73 -5.56 4.94 -2.85
C LEU A 73 -5.72 5.94 -4.00
N ARG A 74 -6.85 6.66 -4.03
CA ARG A 74 -7.03 7.82 -4.91
C ARG A 74 -6.48 9.06 -4.23
N LEU A 75 -5.56 9.73 -4.90
CA LEU A 75 -4.95 10.98 -4.51
C LEU A 75 -5.29 12.06 -5.53
N GLU A 76 -5.98 13.11 -5.11
CA GLU A 76 -6.21 14.29 -5.91
C GLU A 76 -5.25 15.40 -5.49
N VAL A 77 -4.50 15.92 -6.43
CA VAL A 77 -3.55 17.03 -6.22
C VAL A 77 -4.02 18.23 -7.00
N THR A 78 -4.35 19.30 -6.28
CA THR A 78 -4.75 20.56 -6.86
C THR A 78 -3.65 21.60 -6.67
N ARG A 79 -3.19 22.21 -7.75
CA ARG A 79 -2.24 23.31 -7.77
C ARG A 79 -2.77 24.45 -8.62
N GLY A 80 -3.04 25.56 -8.00
CA GLY A 80 -3.60 26.73 -8.67
C GLY A 80 -3.39 28.00 -7.87
N ARG A 81 -3.68 29.12 -8.45
CA ARG A 81 -3.54 30.46 -7.87
C ARG A 81 -2.12 30.70 -7.35
N ASP A 82 -1.98 30.98 -6.05
CA ASP A 82 -0.67 31.21 -5.39
C ASP A 82 0.27 30.00 -5.45
N LYS A 83 -0.29 28.80 -5.55
CA LYS A 83 0.43 27.53 -5.62
C LYS A 83 0.52 26.97 -7.04
N ALA A 84 0.19 27.77 -8.06
CA ALA A 84 0.27 27.38 -9.46
C ALA A 84 1.67 26.90 -9.83
N LEU A 85 1.75 25.97 -10.78
CA LEU A 85 3.01 25.49 -11.31
C LEU A 85 3.60 26.53 -12.28
N ILE A 86 4.91 26.51 -12.47
CA ILE A 86 5.62 27.39 -13.40
C ILE A 86 6.16 26.54 -14.52
N THR A 87 5.81 26.89 -15.74
CA THR A 87 6.29 26.25 -16.98
C THR A 87 7.68 26.75 -17.38
N LYS A 88 8.27 26.10 -18.39
CA LYS A 88 9.58 26.47 -18.95
C LYS A 88 9.61 27.92 -19.47
N ASP A 89 8.52 28.38 -20.05
CA ASP A 89 8.32 29.75 -20.55
C ASP A 89 7.88 30.76 -19.49
N ARG A 90 7.99 30.34 -18.19
CA ARG A 90 7.65 31.13 -17.01
C ARG A 90 6.18 31.54 -16.89
N MET A 91 5.31 30.79 -17.54
CA MET A 91 3.87 30.95 -17.38
C MET A 91 3.39 30.21 -16.14
N ARG A 92 2.36 30.75 -15.47
CA ARG A 92 1.69 30.05 -14.36
C ARG A 92 0.57 29.19 -14.90
N VAL A 93 0.48 27.96 -14.40
CA VAL A 93 -0.52 27.00 -14.82
C VAL A 93 -1.20 26.35 -13.60
N ASP A 94 -2.52 26.35 -13.64
CA ASP A 94 -3.36 25.65 -12.67
C ASP A 94 -3.55 24.21 -13.13
N VAL A 95 -3.27 23.28 -12.23
CA VAL A 95 -3.31 21.85 -12.52
C VAL A 95 -4.12 21.12 -11.46
N ILE A 96 -5.06 20.28 -11.91
CA ILE A 96 -5.72 19.27 -11.08
C ILE A 96 -5.38 17.91 -11.69
N ALA A 97 -4.73 17.08 -10.88
CA ALA A 97 -4.32 15.74 -11.30
C ALA A 97 -4.78 14.69 -10.27
N GLU A 98 -5.22 13.55 -10.76
CA GLU A 98 -5.61 12.39 -9.97
C GLU A 98 -4.60 11.27 -10.17
N PHE A 99 -4.17 10.70 -9.06
CA PHE A 99 -3.24 9.58 -9.04
C PHE A 99 -3.86 8.41 -8.27
N TYR A 100 -3.70 7.22 -8.82
CA TYR A 100 -4.14 5.98 -8.20
C TYR A 100 -2.89 5.17 -7.82
N VAL A 101 -2.67 5.03 -6.53
CA VAL A 101 -1.46 4.43 -5.95
C VAL A 101 -1.84 3.24 -5.10
N ARG A 102 -1.09 2.16 -5.19
CA ARG A 102 -1.25 0.99 -4.33
C ARG A 102 0.11 0.41 -3.95
N VAL A 103 0.12 -0.48 -2.97
CA VAL A 103 1.28 -1.34 -2.72
C VAL A 103 1.37 -2.38 -3.83
N ALA A 104 2.53 -2.53 -4.44
CA ALA A 104 2.71 -3.53 -5.49
C ALA A 104 2.56 -4.95 -4.92
N ALA A 105 1.82 -5.81 -5.61
CA ALA A 105 1.51 -7.19 -5.18
C ALA A 105 2.71 -8.15 -5.34
N LYS A 106 3.89 -7.70 -4.89
CA LYS A 106 5.13 -8.47 -4.89
C LYS A 106 5.67 -8.57 -3.47
N PRO A 107 6.24 -9.71 -3.05
CA PRO A 107 6.76 -9.88 -1.69
C PRO A 107 7.76 -8.79 -1.29
N ASP A 108 8.68 -8.44 -2.18
CA ASP A 108 9.70 -7.42 -1.93
C ASP A 108 9.09 -6.02 -1.73
N ALA A 109 8.07 -5.68 -2.51
CA ALA A 109 7.36 -4.41 -2.40
C ALA A 109 6.54 -4.33 -1.11
N VAL A 110 5.86 -5.41 -0.72
CA VAL A 110 5.13 -5.49 0.56
C VAL A 110 6.10 -5.40 1.74
N ALA A 111 7.28 -6.02 1.64
CA ALA A 111 8.33 -5.89 2.66
C ALA A 111 8.84 -4.44 2.76
N ALA A 112 9.12 -3.80 1.63
CA ALA A 112 9.53 -2.39 1.59
C ALA A 112 8.45 -1.46 2.17
N ALA A 113 7.18 -1.65 1.81
CA ALA A 113 6.06 -0.89 2.34
C ALA A 113 5.92 -1.06 3.86
N ALA A 114 6.04 -2.28 4.37
CA ALA A 114 6.00 -2.55 5.80
C ALA A 114 7.14 -1.86 6.56
N GLN A 115 8.35 -1.82 5.98
CA GLN A 115 9.52 -1.18 6.60
C GLN A 115 9.47 0.34 6.57
N THR A 116 9.05 0.93 5.44
CA THR A 116 9.10 2.39 5.23
C THR A 116 7.84 3.10 5.69
N LEU A 117 6.69 2.50 5.48
CA LEU A 117 5.37 3.08 5.76
C LEU A 117 4.74 2.48 7.02
N GLY A 118 5.00 1.21 7.31
CA GLY A 118 4.47 0.51 8.47
C GLY A 118 2.94 0.56 8.52
N LEU A 119 2.39 0.88 9.68
CA LEU A 119 0.94 0.97 9.90
C LEU A 119 0.26 2.12 9.14
N ARG A 120 1.02 3.10 8.61
CA ARG A 120 0.45 4.20 7.79
C ARG A 120 -0.23 3.70 6.53
N THR A 121 0.14 2.52 6.04
CA THR A 121 -0.58 1.89 4.90
C THR A 121 -2.04 1.60 5.22
N MET A 122 -2.36 1.38 6.50
CA MET A 122 -3.72 1.12 6.98
C MET A 122 -4.55 2.40 7.17
N GLU A 123 -3.91 3.56 7.16
CA GLU A 123 -4.54 4.87 7.33
C GLU A 123 -4.40 5.70 6.04
N PRO A 124 -5.43 5.71 5.18
CA PRO A 124 -5.38 6.34 3.85
C PRO A 124 -4.96 7.82 3.90
N GLU A 125 -5.41 8.57 4.89
CA GLU A 125 -5.08 10.00 5.03
C GLU A 125 -3.60 10.23 5.37
N GLN A 126 -3.00 9.42 6.24
CA GLN A 126 -1.59 9.52 6.55
C GLN A 126 -0.70 9.11 5.37
N LEU A 127 -1.13 8.07 4.63
CA LEU A 127 -0.44 7.67 3.41
C LEU A 127 -0.53 8.75 2.34
N LYS A 128 -1.71 9.36 2.17
CA LYS A 128 -1.94 10.48 1.26
C LYS A 128 -1.01 11.66 1.56
N GLU A 129 -0.97 12.12 2.80
CA GLU A 129 -0.10 13.23 3.23
C GLU A 129 1.38 12.95 2.91
N LEU A 130 1.82 11.71 3.14
CA LEU A 130 3.21 11.31 2.90
C LEU A 130 3.58 11.30 1.41
N VAL A 131 2.68 10.86 0.53
CA VAL A 131 2.98 10.74 -0.90
C VAL A 131 2.62 12.00 -1.69
N GLU A 132 1.70 12.84 -1.20
CA GLU A 132 1.26 14.06 -1.88
C GLU A 132 2.43 14.97 -2.25
N GLY A 133 3.36 15.18 -1.32
CA GLY A 133 4.56 16.00 -1.56
C GLY A 133 5.38 15.53 -2.77
N LYS A 134 5.54 14.21 -2.93
CA LYS A 134 6.28 13.62 -4.04
C LYS A 134 5.60 13.87 -5.39
N PHE A 135 4.27 13.77 -5.44
CA PHE A 135 3.51 14.06 -6.65
C PHE A 135 3.56 15.54 -7.01
N ILE A 136 3.53 16.43 -6.02
CA ILE A 136 3.66 17.87 -6.23
C ILE A 136 5.02 18.19 -6.84
N ASP A 137 6.09 17.61 -6.33
CA ASP A 137 7.44 17.83 -6.84
C ASP A 137 7.60 17.27 -8.25
N ALA A 138 7.04 16.11 -8.53
CA ALA A 138 7.02 15.53 -9.87
C ALA A 138 6.23 16.38 -10.87
N LEU A 139 5.04 16.88 -10.48
CA LEU A 139 4.25 17.80 -11.29
C LEU A 139 5.02 19.09 -11.60
N ARG A 140 5.69 19.66 -10.60
CA ARG A 140 6.50 20.88 -10.74
C ARG A 140 7.68 20.67 -11.66
N THR A 141 8.42 19.58 -11.49
CA THR A 141 9.58 19.24 -12.32
C THR A 141 9.17 19.04 -13.78
N ALA A 142 8.13 18.26 -14.02
CA ALA A 142 7.64 18.01 -15.37
C ALA A 142 7.10 19.30 -16.04
N ALA A 143 6.42 20.18 -15.29
CA ALA A 143 5.93 21.46 -15.81
C ALA A 143 7.09 22.41 -16.19
N ALA A 144 8.16 22.45 -15.39
CA ALA A 144 9.32 23.30 -15.65
C ALA A 144 10.11 22.88 -16.92
N GLU A 145 9.93 21.66 -17.40
CA GLU A 145 10.57 21.16 -18.62
C GLU A 145 9.77 21.41 -19.90
N MET A 146 8.51 21.82 -19.80
CA MET A 146 7.58 21.99 -20.92
C MET A 146 7.07 23.43 -21.00
N THR A 147 6.83 23.91 -22.23
CA THR A 147 6.15 25.20 -22.45
C THR A 147 4.64 25.05 -22.23
N MET A 148 3.93 26.16 -22.06
CA MET A 148 2.47 26.14 -21.92
C MET A 148 1.77 25.50 -23.13
N GLU A 149 2.26 25.80 -24.33
CA GLU A 149 1.75 25.22 -25.58
C GLU A 149 1.97 23.68 -25.61
N GLU A 150 3.19 23.23 -25.26
CA GLU A 150 3.48 21.79 -25.18
C GLU A 150 2.62 21.08 -24.15
N LEU A 151 2.35 21.71 -22.99
CA LEU A 151 1.46 21.17 -21.97
C LEU A 151 0.04 20.98 -22.49
N HIS A 152 -0.47 21.92 -23.29
CA HIS A 152 -1.80 21.85 -23.88
C HIS A 152 -1.91 20.81 -24.98
N GLU A 153 -0.95 20.80 -25.90
CA GLU A 153 -0.96 19.90 -27.05
C GLU A 153 -0.55 18.48 -26.70
N LYS A 154 0.38 18.30 -25.76
CA LYS A 154 1.02 17.01 -25.42
C LYS A 154 0.74 16.57 -23.99
N ARG A 155 -0.52 16.68 -23.52
CA ARG A 155 -0.93 16.29 -22.17
C ARG A 155 -0.46 14.88 -21.77
N GLY A 156 -0.50 13.93 -22.71
CA GLY A 156 -0.03 12.56 -22.47
C GLY A 156 1.48 12.51 -22.19
N SER A 157 2.28 13.34 -22.83
CA SER A 157 3.73 13.43 -22.58
C SER A 157 4.01 14.01 -21.20
N TYR A 158 3.23 15.00 -20.75
CA TYR A 158 3.34 15.56 -19.42
C TYR A 158 3.04 14.50 -18.35
N VAL A 159 1.91 13.78 -18.47
CA VAL A 159 1.55 12.71 -17.56
C VAL A 159 2.61 11.62 -17.51
N LYS A 160 3.21 11.27 -18.68
CA LYS A 160 4.30 10.30 -18.76
C LYS A 160 5.53 10.76 -17.99
N ARG A 161 5.95 12.03 -18.13
CA ARG A 161 7.09 12.61 -17.39
C ARG A 161 6.84 12.62 -15.88
N VAL A 162 5.63 13.00 -15.46
CA VAL A 162 5.25 12.95 -14.03
C VAL A 162 5.34 11.53 -13.50
N ARG A 163 4.84 10.55 -14.26
CA ARG A 163 4.90 9.13 -13.89
C ARG A 163 6.34 8.64 -13.75
N GLU A 164 7.21 8.99 -14.69
CA GLU A 164 8.63 8.62 -14.67
C GLU A 164 9.35 9.27 -13.47
N ALA A 165 9.08 10.54 -13.21
CA ALA A 165 9.69 11.28 -12.09
C ALA A 165 9.33 10.70 -10.73
N VAL A 166 8.09 10.21 -10.54
CA VAL A 166 7.64 9.69 -9.25
C VAL A 166 7.90 8.18 -9.07
N ALA A 167 8.11 7.45 -10.18
CA ALA A 167 8.18 5.98 -10.17
C ALA A 167 9.29 5.44 -9.26
N GLU A 168 10.48 6.04 -9.29
CA GLU A 168 11.62 5.61 -8.45
C GLU A 168 11.32 5.77 -6.97
N ASP A 169 10.75 6.91 -6.58
CA ASP A 169 10.41 7.21 -5.21
C ASP A 169 9.28 6.35 -4.66
N LEU A 170 8.28 6.05 -5.47
CA LEU A 170 7.21 5.13 -5.09
C LEU A 170 7.75 3.71 -4.92
N THR A 171 8.59 3.25 -5.84
CA THR A 171 9.19 1.90 -5.80
C THR A 171 10.03 1.69 -4.54
N LYS A 172 10.81 2.68 -4.11
CA LYS A 172 11.58 2.62 -2.85
C LYS A 172 10.70 2.37 -1.62
N ASN A 173 9.45 2.82 -1.66
CA ASN A 173 8.47 2.62 -0.60
C ASN A 173 7.55 1.40 -0.85
N GLY A 174 7.83 0.57 -1.84
CA GLY A 174 7.00 -0.57 -2.21
C GLY A 174 5.67 -0.20 -2.86
N LEU A 175 5.51 1.06 -3.27
CA LEU A 175 4.31 1.57 -3.95
C LEU A 175 4.48 1.50 -5.46
N GLU A 176 3.35 1.38 -6.16
CA GLU A 176 3.27 1.52 -7.62
C GLU A 176 2.16 2.48 -8.01
N LEU A 177 2.38 3.21 -9.09
CA LEU A 177 1.38 4.07 -9.69
C LEU A 177 0.57 3.26 -10.71
N GLU A 178 -0.69 2.98 -10.36
CA GLU A 178 -1.61 2.23 -11.22
C GLU A 178 -2.07 3.09 -12.39
N SER A 179 -2.54 4.30 -12.11
CA SER A 179 -2.92 5.26 -13.14
C SER A 179 -2.70 6.70 -12.69
N ALA A 180 -2.52 7.59 -13.66
CA ALA A 180 -2.46 9.02 -13.46
C ALA A 180 -3.32 9.71 -14.53
N SER A 181 -4.14 10.66 -14.10
CA SER A 181 -5.03 11.43 -14.95
C SER A 181 -4.87 12.92 -14.68
N LEU A 182 -4.84 13.70 -15.73
CA LEU A 182 -4.84 15.15 -15.66
C LEU A 182 -6.28 15.63 -15.90
N THR A 183 -6.95 16.08 -14.85
CA THR A 183 -8.35 16.45 -14.90
C THR A 183 -8.51 17.87 -15.43
N GLN A 184 -7.66 18.79 -14.98
CA GLN A 184 -7.68 20.18 -15.39
C GLN A 184 -6.27 20.70 -15.62
N LEU A 185 -6.12 21.54 -16.66
CA LEU A 185 -4.88 22.22 -16.99
C LEU A 185 -5.25 23.54 -17.69
N ASP A 186 -5.14 24.63 -16.95
CA ASP A 186 -5.52 25.95 -17.42
C ASP A 186 -4.44 26.98 -17.04
N GLN A 187 -4.36 28.07 -17.80
CA GLN A 187 -3.50 29.18 -17.45
C GLN A 187 -4.07 29.91 -16.22
N THR A 188 -3.22 30.18 -15.23
CA THR A 188 -3.62 30.96 -14.06
C THR A 188 -4.03 32.37 -14.48
N GLY A 189 -5.17 32.86 -13.97
CA GLY A 189 -5.65 34.22 -14.27
C GLY A 189 -4.63 35.28 -13.82
N MET A 190 -4.66 36.45 -14.51
CA MET A 190 -3.72 37.55 -14.26
C MET A 190 -3.85 38.19 -12.87
N GLU A 191 -4.83 37.80 -12.08
CA GLU A 191 -5.06 38.34 -10.72
C GLU A 191 -4.18 37.71 -9.63
N TYR A 192 -3.35 36.75 -10.02
CA TYR A 192 -2.49 36.01 -9.09
C TYR A 192 -1.03 35.97 -9.50
#